data_c9e23aa8cc79d3e0c439496b2cbbfa98
#
_entry.id   c9e23aa8cc79d3e0c439496b2cbbfa98
#
_cell.length_a   1.000
_cell.length_b   1.000
_cell.length_c   1.000
_cell.angle_alpha   90.00
_cell.angle_beta   90.00
_cell.angle_gamma   90.00
#
_symmetry.space_group_name_H-M   'P 1'
#
loop_
_entity.id
_entity.type
_entity.pdbx_description
1 polymer ?
#
loop_
_entity_poly.entity_id
_entity_poly.type
_entity_poly.pdbx_seq_one_letter_code
_entity_poly.pdbx_strand_id
1 'polypeptide(L)'
;MSRLAELIEQLCPDGVEYRRLDELFTTRNGYTPSRSDMSAWDSHDIPWFRMEDIRENGGILDRALTYVSSSAVKKGVLFPENSLLVATSATIGAHALITVPHLSNQRFTSLQLKDEYRKHFDYRFLYYYCFVLDAFCLDNVNVSSFPSVDMRAFRSFKFPFVPLAVQREIVRILDQFTTLEAELEAELE
;
A
#
# COMPACT_ATOMS: atom_id res chain seq x y z
N MET A 1 -23.91 12.07 -18.92
CA MET A 1 -22.51 12.14 -18.45
C MET A 1 -22.41 11.24 -17.21
N SER A 2 -21.28 10.60 -16.94
CA SER A 2 -21.18 9.80 -15.70
C SER A 2 -21.02 10.73 -14.51
N ARG A 3 -21.44 10.29 -13.31
CA ARG A 3 -21.26 11.06 -12.06
C ARG A 3 -19.80 11.45 -11.81
N LEU A 4 -18.85 10.54 -12.12
CA LEU A 4 -17.43 10.86 -12.01
C LEU A 4 -17.02 12.02 -12.92
N ALA A 5 -17.48 12.02 -14.18
CA ALA A 5 -17.17 13.10 -15.12
C ALA A 5 -17.73 14.45 -14.65
N GLU A 6 -18.95 14.48 -14.13
CA GLU A 6 -19.56 15.69 -13.54
C GLU A 6 -18.78 16.21 -12.34
N LEU A 7 -18.33 15.30 -11.43
CA LEU A 7 -17.53 15.68 -10.27
C LEU A 7 -16.16 16.24 -10.68
N ILE A 8 -15.50 15.66 -11.69
CA ILE A 8 -14.23 16.16 -12.19
C ILE A 8 -14.40 17.55 -12.82
N GLU A 9 -15.41 17.73 -13.67
CA GLU A 9 -15.70 19.02 -14.30
C GLU A 9 -15.97 20.13 -13.27
N GLN A 10 -16.74 19.81 -12.22
CA GLN A 10 -17.12 20.77 -11.19
C GLN A 10 -16.00 21.08 -10.19
N LEU A 11 -15.24 20.07 -9.79
CA LEU A 11 -14.29 20.17 -8.67
C LEU A 11 -12.82 20.28 -9.10
N CYS A 12 -12.52 20.00 -10.36
CA CYS A 12 -11.18 20.09 -10.94
C CYS A 12 -11.21 20.86 -12.27
N PRO A 13 -11.80 22.09 -12.32
CA PRO A 13 -11.99 22.83 -13.58
C PRO A 13 -10.65 23.19 -14.26
N ASP A 14 -9.59 23.36 -13.47
CA ASP A 14 -8.24 23.66 -13.94
C ASP A 14 -7.37 22.41 -14.15
N GLY A 15 -7.99 21.21 -14.10
CA GLY A 15 -7.31 19.93 -14.20
C GLY A 15 -6.95 19.32 -12.86
N VAL A 16 -6.21 18.20 -12.90
CA VAL A 16 -5.80 17.44 -11.72
C VAL A 16 -4.41 17.87 -11.28
N GLU A 17 -4.29 18.31 -10.02
CA GLU A 17 -2.99 18.53 -9.38
C GLU A 17 -2.35 17.16 -9.03
N TYR A 18 -1.02 17.07 -9.13
CA TYR A 18 -0.26 15.91 -8.76
C TYR A 18 0.81 16.26 -7.72
N ARG A 19 0.95 15.40 -6.70
CA ARG A 19 1.95 15.54 -5.66
C ARG A 19 2.88 14.34 -5.60
N ARG A 20 4.14 14.59 -5.31
CA ARG A 20 5.16 13.54 -5.26
C ARG A 20 4.95 12.63 -4.06
N LEU A 21 5.38 11.36 -4.20
CA LEU A 21 5.33 10.38 -3.12
C LEU A 21 6.08 10.86 -1.88
N ASP A 22 7.29 11.43 -2.04
CA ASP A 22 8.10 11.91 -0.90
C ASP A 22 7.53 13.19 -0.25
N GLU A 23 6.66 13.91 -0.96
CA GLU A 23 5.88 15.01 -0.37
C GLU A 23 4.76 14.48 0.52
N LEU A 24 4.00 13.50 0.03
CA LEU A 24 2.81 12.97 0.71
C LEU A 24 3.13 11.99 1.84
N PHE A 25 4.17 11.16 1.66
CA PHE A 25 4.43 10.04 2.53
C PHE A 25 5.79 10.09 3.22
N THR A 26 5.82 9.59 4.46
CA THR A 26 7.05 9.09 5.07
C THR A 26 7.24 7.64 4.67
N THR A 27 8.45 7.26 4.28
CA THR A 27 8.77 5.89 3.85
C THR A 27 9.66 5.18 4.85
N ARG A 28 9.37 3.91 5.14
CA ARG A 28 10.20 3.04 5.98
C ARG A 28 10.26 1.65 5.37
N ASN A 29 11.47 1.07 5.35
CA ASN A 29 11.62 -0.33 4.96
C ASN A 29 11.21 -1.25 6.13
N GLY A 30 10.56 -2.36 5.77
CA GLY A 30 10.34 -3.45 6.70
C GLY A 30 11.64 -4.14 7.10
N TYR A 31 11.55 -5.08 8.01
CA TYR A 31 12.69 -5.90 8.45
C TYR A 31 12.22 -7.26 8.94
N THR A 32 13.14 -8.21 8.94
CA THR A 32 12.94 -9.52 9.54
C THR A 32 13.67 -9.55 10.88
N PRO A 33 12.99 -9.84 12.00
CA PRO A 33 13.65 -10.14 13.28
C PRO A 33 14.61 -11.32 13.11
N SER A 34 15.67 -11.36 13.89
CA SER A 34 16.62 -12.50 13.83
C SER A 34 15.89 -13.80 14.13
N ARG A 35 16.09 -14.82 13.29
CA ARG A 35 15.53 -16.16 13.53
C ARG A 35 16.17 -16.88 14.72
N SER A 36 17.39 -16.47 15.12
CA SER A 36 18.06 -16.98 16.32
C SER A 36 17.56 -16.32 17.60
N ASP A 37 16.83 -15.22 17.50
CA ASP A 37 16.20 -14.56 18.65
C ASP A 37 14.79 -15.14 18.83
N MET A 38 14.71 -16.22 19.62
CA MET A 38 13.44 -16.90 19.89
C MET A 38 12.43 -15.96 20.55
N SER A 39 12.88 -15.02 21.38
CA SER A 39 11.97 -14.07 22.06
C SER A 39 11.21 -13.16 21.09
N ALA A 40 11.73 -12.95 19.91
CA ALA A 40 11.06 -12.18 18.86
C ALA A 40 9.87 -12.94 18.22
N TRP A 41 9.79 -14.26 18.44
CA TRP A 41 8.82 -15.17 17.78
C TRP A 41 7.92 -15.94 18.77
N ASP A 42 8.10 -15.71 20.06
CA ASP A 42 7.42 -16.50 21.13
C ASP A 42 5.95 -16.11 21.33
N SER A 43 5.53 -14.93 20.89
CA SER A 43 4.15 -14.45 21.06
C SER A 43 3.55 -13.97 19.74
N HIS A 44 2.23 -13.82 19.76
CA HIS A 44 1.43 -13.41 18.57
C HIS A 44 0.85 -12.01 18.78
N ASP A 45 1.70 -11.06 19.20
CA ASP A 45 1.23 -9.72 19.58
C ASP A 45 1.04 -8.80 18.38
N ILE A 46 1.97 -8.91 17.40
CA ILE A 46 2.09 -7.91 16.31
C ILE A 46 2.06 -8.63 14.98
N PRO A 47 1.12 -8.29 14.08
CA PRO A 47 1.10 -8.84 12.73
C PRO A 47 2.36 -8.44 11.97
N TRP A 48 3.00 -9.43 11.33
CA TRP A 48 4.20 -9.25 10.54
C TRP A 48 3.97 -9.73 9.12
N PHE A 49 3.74 -8.77 8.21
CA PHE A 49 3.30 -9.03 6.84
C PHE A 49 4.45 -9.41 5.91
N ARG A 50 4.14 -10.37 5.02
CA ARG A 50 4.98 -10.84 3.93
C ARG A 50 4.16 -10.95 2.64
N MET A 51 4.81 -11.31 1.54
CA MET A 51 4.13 -11.47 0.25
C MET A 51 3.07 -12.57 0.26
N GLU A 52 3.27 -13.60 1.08
CA GLU A 52 2.33 -14.70 1.26
C GLU A 52 0.96 -14.20 1.75
N ASP A 53 0.96 -13.22 2.66
CA ASP A 53 -0.27 -12.62 3.20
C ASP A 53 -1.12 -12.00 2.08
N ILE A 54 -0.48 -11.28 1.15
CA ILE A 54 -1.17 -10.64 0.01
C ILE A 54 -1.72 -11.72 -0.95
N ARG A 55 -0.95 -12.76 -1.21
CA ARG A 55 -1.36 -13.84 -2.14
C ARG A 55 -2.54 -14.66 -1.62
N GLU A 56 -2.61 -14.87 -0.31
CA GLU A 56 -3.64 -15.71 0.29
C GLU A 56 -4.91 -14.92 0.67
N ASN A 57 -4.75 -13.64 1.04
CA ASN A 57 -5.85 -12.87 1.65
C ASN A 57 -6.19 -11.58 0.89
N GLY A 58 -5.54 -11.33 -0.27
CA GLY A 58 -5.78 -10.12 -1.07
C GLY A 58 -5.00 -8.89 -0.59
N GLY A 59 -5.34 -7.75 -1.15
CA GLY A 59 -4.56 -6.51 -0.99
C GLY A 59 -5.01 -5.57 0.13
N ILE A 60 -6.08 -5.87 0.88
CA ILE A 60 -6.52 -5.09 2.05
C ILE A 60 -6.56 -6.01 3.26
N LEU A 61 -5.65 -5.78 4.22
CA LEU A 61 -5.36 -6.74 5.28
C LEU A 61 -5.46 -6.12 6.67
N ASP A 62 -6.08 -6.86 7.60
CA ASP A 62 -6.19 -6.56 9.02
C ASP A 62 -5.49 -7.60 9.92
N ARG A 63 -5.07 -8.72 9.34
CA ARG A 63 -4.38 -9.82 10.02
C ARG A 63 -3.30 -10.40 9.13
N ALA A 64 -2.28 -10.98 9.75
CA ALA A 64 -1.16 -11.63 9.06
C ALA A 64 -1.17 -13.15 9.34
N LEU A 65 -0.56 -13.91 8.44
CA LEU A 65 -0.30 -15.35 8.65
C LEU A 65 0.78 -15.60 9.70
N THR A 66 1.63 -14.60 9.94
CA THR A 66 2.72 -14.67 10.91
C THR A 66 2.68 -13.46 11.83
N TYR A 67 2.92 -13.70 13.11
CA TYR A 67 3.00 -12.69 14.15
C TYR A 67 4.38 -12.72 14.82
N VAL A 68 4.75 -11.60 15.42
CA VAL A 68 5.98 -11.47 16.21
C VAL A 68 5.68 -10.87 17.57
N SER A 69 6.61 -11.07 18.49
CA SER A 69 6.53 -10.52 19.85
C SER A 69 6.78 -9.01 19.83
N SER A 70 6.34 -8.32 20.87
CA SER A 70 6.64 -6.91 21.13
C SER A 70 8.16 -6.64 21.23
N SER A 71 8.96 -7.61 21.67
CA SER A 71 10.43 -7.56 21.70
C SER A 71 11.07 -7.41 20.32
N ALA A 72 10.38 -7.83 19.27
CA ALA A 72 10.82 -7.67 17.88
C ALA A 72 10.76 -6.22 17.36
N VAL A 73 10.04 -5.34 18.07
CA VAL A 73 9.81 -3.95 17.63
C VAL A 73 11.03 -3.09 17.84
N LYS A 74 11.73 -2.75 16.77
CA LYS A 74 12.90 -1.88 16.84
C LYS A 74 12.52 -0.47 17.27
N LYS A 75 13.18 0.03 18.32
CA LYS A 75 12.95 1.39 18.88
C LYS A 75 11.51 1.65 19.32
N GLY A 76 10.70 0.61 19.59
CA GLY A 76 9.33 0.75 20.01
C GLY A 76 8.37 1.35 18.96
N VAL A 77 8.75 1.33 17.66
CA VAL A 77 7.96 2.00 16.62
C VAL A 77 7.42 0.98 15.63
N LEU A 78 6.12 0.78 15.64
CA LEU A 78 5.36 0.05 14.62
C LEU A 78 5.14 0.90 13.36
N PHE A 79 4.77 0.26 12.26
CA PHE A 79 4.11 0.94 11.17
C PHE A 79 2.66 1.22 11.58
N PRO A 80 2.15 2.44 11.37
CA PRO A 80 0.79 2.78 11.77
C PRO A 80 -0.25 2.04 10.91
N GLU A 81 -1.45 1.94 11.44
CA GLU A 81 -2.62 1.56 10.65
C GLU A 81 -2.78 2.44 9.42
N ASN A 82 -3.46 1.91 8.41
CA ASN A 82 -3.67 2.58 7.12
C ASN A 82 -2.36 2.94 6.40
N SER A 83 -1.33 2.11 6.55
CA SER A 83 -0.10 2.18 5.75
C SER A 83 -0.24 1.34 4.48
N LEU A 84 0.37 1.82 3.39
CA LEU A 84 0.51 1.04 2.17
C LEU A 84 1.87 0.32 2.20
N LEU A 85 1.86 -0.99 2.05
CA LEU A 85 3.07 -1.79 1.84
C LEU A 85 3.29 -1.98 0.35
N VAL A 86 4.41 -1.50 -0.19
CA VAL A 86 4.78 -1.66 -1.61
C VAL A 86 6.02 -2.54 -1.70
N ALA A 87 5.94 -3.60 -2.50
CA ALA A 87 7.05 -4.50 -2.73
C ALA A 87 8.10 -3.82 -3.64
N THR A 88 9.20 -3.39 -3.05
CA THR A 88 10.29 -2.67 -3.73
C THR A 88 11.52 -3.54 -4.01
N SER A 89 11.49 -4.82 -3.62
CA SER A 89 12.53 -5.80 -3.94
C SER A 89 11.98 -7.21 -4.04
N ALA A 90 12.63 -8.05 -4.80
CA ALA A 90 12.32 -9.44 -5.11
C ALA A 90 10.98 -9.64 -5.87
N THR A 91 9.84 -9.33 -5.29
CA THR A 91 8.51 -9.49 -5.92
C THR A 91 7.92 -8.10 -6.20
N ILE A 92 8.60 -7.34 -7.07
CA ILE A 92 8.18 -5.98 -7.46
C ILE A 92 6.85 -6.04 -8.20
N GLY A 93 6.02 -5.00 -8.04
CA GLY A 93 4.72 -4.89 -8.69
C GLY A 93 3.57 -5.50 -7.87
N ALA A 94 3.68 -5.44 -6.54
CA ALA A 94 2.62 -5.82 -5.63
C ALA A 94 2.56 -4.87 -4.43
N HIS A 95 1.36 -4.62 -3.92
CA HIS A 95 1.14 -3.76 -2.76
C HIS A 95 -0.02 -4.26 -1.90
N ALA A 96 -0.14 -3.70 -0.70
CA ALA A 96 -1.30 -3.91 0.18
C ALA A 96 -1.57 -2.67 1.04
N LEU A 97 -2.84 -2.45 1.37
CA LEU A 97 -3.28 -1.55 2.42
C LEU A 97 -3.41 -2.33 3.73
N ILE A 98 -2.67 -1.95 4.75
CA ILE A 98 -2.72 -2.58 6.08
C ILE A 98 -3.49 -1.67 7.03
N THR A 99 -4.59 -2.18 7.56
CA THR A 99 -5.55 -1.39 8.35
C THR A 99 -5.31 -1.45 9.86
N VAL A 100 -4.24 -2.12 10.30
CA VAL A 100 -3.85 -2.27 11.72
C VAL A 100 -2.38 -1.87 11.93
N PRO A 101 -1.97 -1.50 13.16
CA PRO A 101 -0.54 -1.33 13.48
C PRO A 101 0.21 -2.64 13.26
N HIS A 102 1.38 -2.58 12.59
CA HIS A 102 2.05 -3.78 12.10
C HIS A 102 3.56 -3.62 11.91
N LEU A 103 4.18 -4.72 11.51
CA LEU A 103 5.51 -4.80 10.91
C LEU A 103 5.44 -5.51 9.57
N SER A 104 6.49 -5.44 8.78
CA SER A 104 6.65 -6.20 7.53
C SER A 104 8.09 -6.63 7.31
N ASN A 105 8.30 -7.57 6.39
CA ASN A 105 9.64 -7.97 6.02
C ASN A 105 10.35 -6.89 5.16
N GLN A 106 11.65 -7.05 4.94
CA GLN A 106 12.51 -6.08 4.23
C GLN A 106 12.23 -5.95 2.72
N ARG A 107 11.34 -6.77 2.15
CA ARG A 107 10.94 -6.66 0.73
C ARG A 107 9.98 -5.52 0.49
N PHE A 108 9.30 -5.06 1.56
CA PHE A 108 8.35 -3.97 1.51
C PHE A 108 8.96 -2.64 1.96
N THR A 109 8.57 -1.60 1.25
CA THR A 109 8.64 -0.22 1.71
C THR A 109 7.24 0.20 2.15
N SER A 110 7.09 0.58 3.41
CA SER A 110 5.86 1.14 3.97
C SER A 110 5.75 2.61 3.62
N LEU A 111 4.62 3.01 3.02
CA LEU A 111 4.22 4.38 2.79
C LEU A 111 3.25 4.80 3.88
N GLN A 112 3.63 5.78 4.67
CA GLN A 112 2.84 6.31 5.78
C GLN A 112 2.43 7.73 5.44
N LEU A 113 1.14 7.94 5.20
CA LEU A 113 0.62 9.25 4.83
C LEU A 113 0.90 10.25 5.97
N LYS A 114 1.51 11.38 5.64
CA LYS A 114 1.83 12.43 6.63
C LYS A 114 0.55 13.04 7.19
N ASP A 115 0.57 13.45 8.44
CA ASP A 115 -0.60 13.90 9.20
C ASP A 115 -1.35 15.05 8.52
N GLU A 116 -0.62 15.97 7.89
CA GLU A 116 -1.17 17.11 7.16
C GLU A 116 -2.04 16.72 5.97
N TYR A 117 -1.83 15.51 5.38
CA TYR A 117 -2.57 15.01 4.23
C TYR A 117 -3.69 14.03 4.59
N ARG A 118 -3.77 13.54 5.83
CA ARG A 118 -4.77 12.52 6.24
C ARG A 118 -6.22 12.93 5.98
N LYS A 119 -6.53 14.21 6.04
CA LYS A 119 -7.87 14.74 5.76
C LYS A 119 -8.19 14.88 4.27
N HIS A 120 -7.20 14.74 3.42
CA HIS A 120 -7.30 14.96 1.98
C HIS A 120 -7.37 13.67 1.17
N PHE A 121 -7.09 12.53 1.78
CA PHE A 121 -7.07 11.26 1.08
C PHE A 121 -7.98 10.21 1.70
N ASP A 122 -8.66 9.48 0.83
CA ASP A 122 -9.28 8.19 1.12
C ASP A 122 -8.21 7.10 0.95
N TYR A 123 -8.00 6.25 1.96
CA TYR A 123 -6.96 5.22 1.92
C TYR A 123 -7.22 4.14 0.88
N ARG A 124 -8.49 3.84 0.56
CA ARG A 124 -8.83 2.90 -0.52
C ARG A 124 -8.52 3.50 -1.90
N PHE A 125 -8.69 4.81 -2.08
CA PHE A 125 -8.26 5.50 -3.28
C PHE A 125 -6.74 5.40 -3.46
N LEU A 126 -5.95 5.61 -2.40
CA LEU A 126 -4.51 5.44 -2.43
C LEU A 126 -4.13 4.00 -2.74
N TYR A 127 -4.81 3.01 -2.14
CA TYR A 127 -4.64 1.59 -2.45
C TYR A 127 -4.88 1.33 -3.95
N TYR A 128 -5.99 1.75 -4.51
CA TYR A 128 -6.25 1.55 -5.93
C TYR A 128 -5.24 2.27 -6.84
N TYR A 129 -4.78 3.44 -6.43
CA TYR A 129 -3.76 4.16 -7.23
C TYR A 129 -2.38 3.48 -7.15
N CYS A 130 -2.13 2.67 -6.14
CA CYS A 130 -0.90 1.87 -6.06
C CYS A 130 -0.76 0.83 -7.18
N PHE A 131 -1.82 0.41 -7.88
CA PHE A 131 -1.69 -0.39 -9.11
C PHE A 131 -0.93 0.36 -10.20
N VAL A 132 -1.09 1.68 -10.29
CA VAL A 132 -0.30 2.52 -11.21
C VAL A 132 1.15 2.66 -10.71
N LEU A 133 1.35 2.75 -9.39
CA LEU A 133 2.67 2.76 -8.77
C LEU A 133 3.40 1.42 -9.00
N ASP A 134 2.70 0.29 -8.94
CA ASP A 134 3.28 -1.04 -9.21
C ASP A 134 3.82 -1.14 -10.64
N ALA A 135 3.05 -0.69 -11.63
CA ALA A 135 3.50 -0.63 -13.03
C ALA A 135 4.73 0.28 -13.15
N PHE A 136 4.70 1.46 -12.54
CA PHE A 136 5.85 2.35 -12.50
C PHE A 136 7.07 1.72 -11.84
N CYS A 137 6.90 0.96 -10.76
CA CYS A 137 7.99 0.24 -10.10
C CYS A 137 8.63 -0.81 -11.02
N LEU A 138 7.83 -1.55 -11.80
CA LEU A 138 8.31 -2.54 -12.78
C LEU A 138 9.13 -1.89 -13.89
N ASP A 139 8.76 -0.69 -14.33
CA ASP A 139 9.48 0.06 -15.36
C ASP A 139 10.78 0.71 -14.84
N ASN A 140 10.95 0.80 -13.51
CA ASN A 140 12.08 1.47 -12.86
C ASN A 140 12.87 0.51 -11.95
N VAL A 141 13.22 -0.65 -12.46
CA VAL A 141 14.00 -1.68 -11.74
C VAL A 141 15.49 -1.52 -12.03
N ASN A 142 16.29 -1.49 -10.98
CA ASN A 142 17.72 -1.67 -11.07
C ASN A 142 18.04 -3.15 -11.27
N VAL A 143 18.55 -3.50 -12.45
CA VAL A 143 18.94 -4.87 -12.79
C VAL A 143 20.30 -5.17 -12.16
N SER A 144 20.27 -5.81 -11.01
CA SER A 144 21.43 -6.36 -10.31
C SER A 144 21.16 -7.83 -9.95
N SER A 145 22.09 -8.50 -9.27
CA SER A 145 21.87 -9.85 -8.74
C SER A 145 20.63 -9.97 -7.83
N PHE A 146 20.20 -8.85 -7.26
CA PHE A 146 18.92 -8.71 -6.53
C PHE A 146 18.14 -7.54 -7.12
N PRO A 147 17.12 -7.81 -7.96
CA PRO A 147 16.27 -6.75 -8.52
C PRO A 147 15.61 -5.92 -7.42
N SER A 148 15.73 -4.62 -7.54
CA SER A 148 15.11 -3.65 -6.63
C SER A 148 14.68 -2.41 -7.39
N VAL A 149 13.64 -1.75 -6.90
CA VAL A 149 13.15 -0.49 -7.48
C VAL A 149 14.21 0.61 -7.29
N ASP A 150 14.40 1.46 -8.31
CA ASP A 150 15.15 2.71 -8.14
C ASP A 150 14.41 3.60 -7.14
N MET A 151 14.95 3.71 -5.93
CA MET A 151 14.30 4.48 -4.85
C MET A 151 14.29 5.98 -5.10
N ARG A 152 15.10 6.51 -6.02
CA ARG A 152 15.03 7.92 -6.44
C ARG A 152 13.81 8.13 -7.34
N ALA A 153 13.64 7.26 -8.34
CA ALA A 153 12.46 7.25 -9.19
C ALA A 153 11.19 7.03 -8.35
N PHE A 154 11.19 6.03 -7.46
CA PHE A 154 10.06 5.72 -6.57
C PHE A 154 9.57 6.93 -5.78
N ARG A 155 10.48 7.68 -5.15
CA ARG A 155 10.13 8.89 -4.39
C ARG A 155 9.59 10.02 -5.26
N SER A 156 9.94 10.06 -6.55
CA SER A 156 9.46 11.06 -7.49
C SER A 156 8.12 10.73 -8.14
N PHE A 157 7.59 9.51 -7.94
CA PHE A 157 6.28 9.10 -8.41
C PHE A 157 5.20 10.08 -7.92
N LYS A 158 4.20 10.33 -8.77
CA LYS A 158 3.19 11.35 -8.48
C LYS A 158 1.82 10.74 -8.27
N PHE A 159 1.19 11.10 -7.17
CA PHE A 159 -0.22 10.79 -6.86
C PHE A 159 -1.13 11.95 -7.25
N PRO A 160 -2.33 11.68 -7.78
CA PRO A 160 -3.32 12.72 -8.06
C PRO A 160 -3.87 13.28 -6.74
N PHE A 161 -3.88 14.59 -6.62
CA PHE A 161 -4.41 15.33 -5.49
C PHE A 161 -5.76 15.92 -5.86
N VAL A 162 -6.80 15.11 -5.77
CA VAL A 162 -8.18 15.45 -6.14
C VAL A 162 -9.09 15.49 -4.90
N PRO A 163 -10.19 16.25 -4.93
CA PRO A 163 -11.15 16.32 -3.82
C PRO A 163 -11.69 14.94 -3.40
N LEU A 164 -11.96 14.77 -2.11
CA LEU A 164 -12.46 13.50 -1.55
C LEU A 164 -13.73 12.97 -2.25
N ALA A 165 -14.60 13.85 -2.76
CA ALA A 165 -15.78 13.43 -3.49
C ALA A 165 -15.44 12.67 -4.79
N VAL A 166 -14.40 13.11 -5.49
CA VAL A 166 -13.88 12.44 -6.69
C VAL A 166 -13.23 11.11 -6.30
N GLN A 167 -12.39 11.11 -5.26
CA GLN A 167 -11.73 9.88 -4.77
C GLN A 167 -12.76 8.81 -4.39
N ARG A 168 -13.77 9.16 -3.61
CA ARG A 168 -14.83 8.24 -3.17
C ARG A 168 -15.65 7.69 -4.32
N GLU A 169 -15.92 8.49 -5.34
CA GLU A 169 -16.64 8.00 -6.52
C GLU A 169 -15.78 7.01 -7.32
N ILE A 170 -14.47 7.24 -7.44
CA ILE A 170 -13.52 6.29 -8.04
C ILE A 170 -13.51 5.00 -7.24
N VAL A 171 -13.38 5.07 -5.91
CA VAL A 171 -13.41 3.90 -5.02
C VAL A 171 -14.71 3.11 -5.20
N ARG A 172 -15.86 3.78 -5.19
CA ARG A 172 -17.17 3.15 -5.38
C ARG A 172 -17.25 2.37 -6.69
N ILE A 173 -16.71 2.93 -7.77
CA ILE A 173 -16.71 2.28 -9.09
C ILE A 173 -15.79 1.05 -9.06
N LEU A 174 -14.57 1.20 -8.54
CA LEU A 174 -13.60 0.11 -8.50
C LEU A 174 -14.02 -1.03 -7.57
N ASP A 175 -14.64 -0.71 -6.43
CA ASP A 175 -15.19 -1.71 -5.51
C ASP A 175 -16.28 -2.56 -6.19
N GLN A 176 -17.12 -1.95 -7.04
CA GLN A 176 -18.13 -2.69 -7.79
C GLN A 176 -17.51 -3.69 -8.77
N PHE A 177 -16.43 -3.31 -9.46
CA PHE A 177 -15.69 -4.22 -10.35
C PHE A 177 -15.08 -5.38 -9.58
N THR A 178 -14.42 -5.12 -8.44
CA THR A 178 -13.81 -6.17 -7.62
C THR A 178 -14.87 -7.15 -7.08
N THR A 179 -16.06 -6.66 -6.71
CA THR A 179 -17.16 -7.51 -6.25
C THR A 179 -17.68 -8.39 -7.38
N LEU A 180 -17.90 -7.83 -8.57
CA LEU A 180 -18.37 -8.57 -9.75
C LEU A 180 -17.35 -9.62 -10.21
N GLU A 181 -16.06 -9.33 -10.13
CA GLU A 181 -14.99 -10.29 -10.40
C GLU A 181 -15.05 -11.48 -9.45
N ALA A 182 -15.16 -11.23 -8.15
CA ALA A 182 -15.27 -12.29 -7.14
C ALA A 182 -16.54 -13.13 -7.28
N GLU A 183 -17.69 -12.50 -7.63
CA GLU A 183 -18.94 -13.22 -7.90
C GLU A 183 -18.82 -14.12 -9.13
N LEU A 184 -18.19 -13.65 -10.21
CA LEU A 184 -17.96 -14.42 -11.43
C LEU A 184 -17.00 -15.61 -11.20
N GLU A 185 -15.94 -15.41 -10.42
CA GLU A 185 -15.01 -16.48 -10.05
C GLU A 185 -15.74 -17.58 -9.25
N ALA A 186 -16.58 -17.18 -8.29
CA ALA A 186 -17.36 -18.11 -7.46
C ALA A 186 -18.44 -18.89 -8.26
N GLU A 187 -18.92 -18.36 -9.39
CA GLU A 187 -19.85 -19.07 -10.28
C GLU A 187 -19.15 -20.07 -11.21
N LEU A 188 -17.84 -19.94 -11.39
CA LEU A 188 -17.06 -20.79 -12.29
C LEU A 188 -16.41 -22.01 -11.58
N GLU A 189 -16.39 -22.02 -10.24
CA GLU A 189 -15.91 -23.13 -9.40
C GLU A 189 -17.06 -24.12 -9.06
#